data_09aef748363794178ba2efb9bf173c9e
#
_entry.id   09aef748363794178ba2efb9bf173c9e
#
_cell.length_a   1.000
_cell.length_b   1.000
_cell.length_c   1.000
_cell.angle_alpha   90.00
_cell.angle_beta   90.00
_cell.angle_gamma   90.00
#
_symmetry.space_group_name_H-M   'P 1'
#
loop_
_entity.id
_entity.type
_entity.pdbx_description
1 polymer ?
#
loop_
_entity_poly.entity_id
_entity_poly.type
_entity_poly.pdbx_seq_one_letter_code
_entity_poly.pdbx_strand_id
1 'polypeptide(L)'
;VKGYRNFLNKIWNANKFSKINKCKLSKKINIKKINLDVNKWIYFELFKTNDEAKKYISNFRFDEAAKVIYQFVWHSYCDWYIEFLKPIFGSKNIKNLEETRKVSAFIQANILILLHPFIPFFTEKVWQDFKFSNYFKTPLMFKDWDIKEQSKFSKSYNKIDWLINLVTSIRSTKVDLNVSPGSFIDISVAELNSEKIRIIDDNLDLFKRLGRVSNISHSELNKNGIKIIVDRETLTLYFDQNLDLNEQKQKMSNKAQDLENKILRINDKIKNKSFLKNAPKQIVEKEKKALIDYKIELKKLNSILNSIKN
;
A
#
# COMPACT_ATOMS: atom_id res chain seq x y z
N VAL A 1 -15.44 -10.05 14.97
CA VAL A 1 -15.54 -8.91 15.92
C VAL A 1 -14.19 -8.23 16.13
N LYS A 2 -13.10 -8.96 16.49
CA LYS A 2 -11.77 -8.37 16.81
C LYS A 2 -11.16 -7.54 15.67
N GLY A 3 -11.29 -7.97 14.40
CA GLY A 3 -10.78 -7.26 13.22
C GLY A 3 -11.47 -5.90 13.00
N TYR A 4 -12.79 -5.83 13.16
CA TYR A 4 -13.53 -4.58 12.99
C TYR A 4 -13.22 -3.55 14.09
N ARG A 5 -13.01 -4.00 15.33
CA ARG A 5 -12.54 -3.11 16.41
C ARG A 5 -11.17 -2.49 16.07
N ASN A 6 -10.26 -3.27 15.50
CA ASN A 6 -8.96 -2.75 15.07
C ASN A 6 -9.09 -1.72 13.96
N PHE A 7 -10.05 -1.90 13.04
CA PHE A 7 -10.34 -0.92 11.98
C PHE A 7 -10.80 0.42 12.58
N LEU A 8 -11.76 0.40 13.50
CA LEU A 8 -12.23 1.62 14.16
C LEU A 8 -11.10 2.33 14.93
N ASN A 9 -10.29 1.57 15.67
CA ASN A 9 -9.12 2.11 16.38
C ASN A 9 -8.12 2.75 15.41
N LYS A 10 -7.91 2.15 14.24
CA LYS A 10 -7.00 2.68 13.22
C LYS A 10 -7.48 4.02 12.68
N ILE A 11 -8.78 4.13 12.35
CA ILE A 11 -9.41 5.40 11.92
C ILE A 11 -9.29 6.46 13.03
N TRP A 12 -9.61 6.09 14.26
CA TRP A 12 -9.52 7.00 15.41
C TRP A 12 -8.11 7.57 15.57
N ASN A 13 -7.09 6.69 15.51
CA ASN A 13 -5.69 7.10 15.64
C ASN A 13 -5.23 7.97 14.46
N ALA A 14 -5.66 7.69 13.24
CA ALA A 14 -5.38 8.52 12.07
C ALA A 14 -5.99 9.93 12.22
N ASN A 15 -7.22 10.03 12.74
CA ASN A 15 -7.83 11.32 13.04
C ASN A 15 -7.09 12.06 14.16
N LYS A 16 -6.68 11.36 15.24
CA LYS A 16 -5.83 11.96 16.29
C LYS A 16 -4.52 12.52 15.73
N PHE A 17 -3.84 11.75 14.89
CA PHE A 17 -2.60 12.19 14.22
C PHE A 17 -2.82 13.48 13.43
N SER A 18 -3.89 13.56 12.65
CA SER A 18 -4.21 14.76 11.87
C SER A 18 -4.57 15.96 12.76
N LYS A 19 -5.27 15.74 13.88
CA LYS A 19 -5.58 16.79 14.85
C LYS A 19 -4.31 17.39 15.47
N ILE A 20 -3.37 16.53 15.88
CA ILE A 20 -2.06 16.93 16.42
C ILE A 20 -1.31 17.78 15.39
N ASN A 21 -1.35 17.39 14.12
CA ASN A 21 -0.70 18.11 13.03
C ASN A 21 -1.50 19.29 12.47
N LYS A 22 -2.56 19.72 13.18
CA LYS A 22 -3.37 20.91 12.87
C LYS A 22 -4.08 20.81 11.50
N CYS A 23 -4.43 19.60 11.04
CA CYS A 23 -5.21 19.40 9.84
C CYS A 23 -6.65 19.90 10.09
N LYS A 24 -7.07 20.94 9.41
CA LYS A 24 -8.40 21.58 9.56
C LYS A 24 -8.96 22.00 8.21
N LEU A 25 -10.26 21.86 8.04
CA LEU A 25 -11.02 22.47 6.95
C LEU A 25 -11.44 23.87 7.41
N SER A 26 -10.76 24.91 6.91
CA SER A 26 -11.09 26.31 7.23
C SER A 26 -11.74 27.05 6.05
N LYS A 27 -11.42 26.64 4.82
CA LYS A 27 -11.94 27.19 3.57
C LYS A 27 -12.13 26.08 2.55
N LYS A 28 -12.98 26.32 1.54
CA LYS A 28 -13.16 25.38 0.43
C LYS A 28 -11.82 25.10 -0.26
N ILE A 29 -11.42 23.85 -0.28
CA ILE A 29 -10.20 23.42 -0.95
C ILE A 29 -10.40 23.52 -2.47
N ASN A 30 -9.42 24.12 -3.16
CA ASN A 30 -9.40 24.09 -4.60
C ASN A 30 -8.58 22.88 -5.07
N ILE A 31 -9.27 21.79 -5.35
CA ILE A 31 -8.67 20.52 -5.76
C ILE A 31 -7.74 20.68 -6.98
N LYS A 32 -8.14 21.55 -7.93
CA LYS A 32 -7.34 21.79 -9.15
C LYS A 32 -5.96 22.41 -8.87
N LYS A 33 -5.78 23.00 -7.69
CA LYS A 33 -4.53 23.66 -7.26
C LYS A 33 -3.65 22.80 -6.34
N ILE A 34 -3.98 21.53 -6.15
CA ILE A 34 -3.10 20.61 -5.42
C ILE A 34 -1.81 20.39 -6.24
N ASN A 35 -0.65 20.53 -5.57
CA ASN A 35 0.67 20.43 -6.23
C ASN A 35 1.40 19.12 -5.88
N LEU A 36 1.40 18.71 -4.61
CA LEU A 36 2.13 17.53 -4.16
C LEU A 36 1.58 16.24 -4.74
N ASP A 37 2.44 15.40 -5.28
CA ASP A 37 2.05 14.14 -5.91
C ASP A 37 1.36 13.18 -4.92
N VAL A 38 1.81 13.14 -3.66
CA VAL A 38 1.16 12.32 -2.61
C VAL A 38 -0.28 12.79 -2.30
N ASN A 39 -0.52 14.10 -2.35
CA ASN A 39 -1.85 14.67 -2.12
C ASN A 39 -2.79 14.42 -3.33
N LYS A 40 -2.26 14.48 -4.56
CA LYS A 40 -3.00 14.11 -5.77
C LYS A 40 -3.32 12.63 -5.81
N TRP A 41 -2.35 11.78 -5.40
CA TRP A 41 -2.50 10.34 -5.34
C TRP A 41 -3.63 9.94 -4.40
N ILE A 42 -3.65 10.40 -3.16
CA ILE A 42 -4.70 10.03 -2.22
C ILE A 42 -6.08 10.56 -2.62
N TYR A 43 -6.14 11.73 -3.26
CA TYR A 43 -7.39 12.24 -3.81
C TYR A 43 -7.91 11.34 -4.95
N PHE A 44 -7.02 10.88 -5.83
CA PHE A 44 -7.38 10.01 -6.94
C PHE A 44 -7.83 8.62 -6.44
N GLU A 45 -7.18 8.09 -5.42
CA GLU A 45 -7.61 6.87 -4.71
C GLU A 45 -9.01 7.04 -4.10
N LEU A 46 -9.26 8.16 -3.44
CA LEU A 46 -10.58 8.48 -2.89
C LEU A 46 -11.64 8.54 -3.99
N PHE A 47 -11.34 9.18 -5.12
CA PHE A 47 -12.25 9.25 -6.28
C PHE A 47 -12.57 7.85 -6.81
N LYS A 48 -11.57 7.02 -7.08
CA LYS A 48 -11.76 5.64 -7.54
C LYS A 48 -12.65 4.84 -6.59
N THR A 49 -12.34 4.90 -5.30
CA THR A 49 -13.11 4.21 -4.25
C THR A 49 -14.56 4.68 -4.23
N ASN A 50 -14.80 5.99 -4.32
CA ASN A 50 -16.15 6.56 -4.34
C ASN A 50 -16.95 6.10 -5.57
N ASP A 51 -16.34 6.10 -6.76
CA ASP A 51 -16.99 5.68 -8.00
C ASP A 51 -17.32 4.18 -7.98
N GLU A 52 -16.37 3.36 -7.54
CA GLU A 52 -16.54 1.92 -7.43
C GLU A 52 -17.59 1.54 -6.38
N ALA A 53 -17.54 2.16 -5.20
CA ALA A 53 -18.54 1.94 -4.15
C ALA A 53 -19.97 2.36 -4.60
N LYS A 54 -20.11 3.47 -5.32
CA LYS A 54 -21.39 3.87 -5.93
C LYS A 54 -21.94 2.82 -6.88
N LYS A 55 -21.09 2.25 -7.76
CA LYS A 55 -21.49 1.17 -8.68
C LYS A 55 -21.97 -0.06 -7.93
N TYR A 56 -21.27 -0.46 -6.85
CA TYR A 56 -21.71 -1.59 -6.03
C TYR A 56 -23.04 -1.32 -5.33
N ILE A 57 -23.24 -0.14 -4.74
CA ILE A 57 -24.50 0.23 -4.09
C ILE A 57 -25.65 0.23 -5.10
N SER A 58 -25.46 0.78 -6.29
CA SER A 58 -26.48 0.78 -7.36
C SER A 58 -26.88 -0.62 -7.81
N ASN A 59 -26.00 -1.60 -7.61
CA ASN A 59 -26.26 -3.02 -7.90
C ASN A 59 -26.62 -3.83 -6.64
N PHE A 60 -26.97 -3.19 -5.54
CA PHE A 60 -27.31 -3.79 -4.23
C PHE A 60 -26.20 -4.66 -3.63
N ARG A 61 -24.93 -4.48 -4.05
CA ARG A 61 -23.76 -5.20 -3.56
C ARG A 61 -23.11 -4.42 -2.41
N PHE A 62 -23.81 -4.31 -1.27
CA PHE A 62 -23.36 -3.53 -0.11
C PHE A 62 -22.11 -4.13 0.55
N ASP A 63 -21.94 -5.44 0.47
CA ASP A 63 -20.75 -6.17 0.92
C ASP A 63 -19.48 -5.72 0.18
N GLU A 64 -19.54 -5.64 -1.15
CA GLU A 64 -18.41 -5.18 -1.96
C GLU A 64 -18.17 -3.67 -1.80
N ALA A 65 -19.23 -2.86 -1.68
CA ALA A 65 -19.08 -1.43 -1.38
C ALA A 65 -18.34 -1.21 -0.06
N ALA A 66 -18.72 -1.92 1.00
CA ALA A 66 -18.04 -1.85 2.29
C ALA A 66 -16.56 -2.30 2.18
N LYS A 67 -16.29 -3.34 1.39
CA LYS A 67 -14.96 -3.91 1.19
C LYS A 67 -14.01 -2.93 0.49
N VAL A 68 -14.43 -2.26 -0.60
CA VAL A 68 -13.57 -1.29 -1.30
C VAL A 68 -13.29 -0.07 -0.44
N ILE A 69 -14.30 0.43 0.32
CA ILE A 69 -14.09 1.51 1.28
C ILE A 69 -13.13 1.09 2.39
N TYR A 70 -13.30 -0.12 2.95
CA TYR A 70 -12.40 -0.68 3.95
C TYR A 70 -10.96 -0.75 3.43
N GLN A 71 -10.74 -1.26 2.21
CA GLN A 71 -9.43 -1.39 1.59
C GLN A 71 -8.75 -0.02 1.41
N PHE A 72 -9.48 0.96 0.90
CA PHE A 72 -8.98 2.32 0.77
C PHE A 72 -8.55 2.91 2.12
N VAL A 73 -9.42 2.82 3.13
CA VAL A 73 -9.14 3.39 4.45
C VAL A 73 -8.00 2.67 5.15
N TRP A 74 -7.98 1.34 5.09
CA TRP A 74 -6.95 0.57 5.78
C TRP A 74 -5.60 0.71 5.09
N HIS A 75 -5.53 0.43 3.79
CA HIS A 75 -4.26 0.36 3.06
C HIS A 75 -3.82 1.72 2.51
N SER A 76 -4.61 2.33 1.63
CA SER A 76 -4.16 3.57 0.96
C SER A 76 -4.03 4.73 1.94
N TYR A 77 -5.03 4.94 2.80
CA TYR A 77 -5.02 6.07 3.72
C TYR A 77 -4.15 5.81 4.96
N CYS A 78 -4.44 4.75 5.74
CA CYS A 78 -3.76 4.55 7.03
C CYS A 78 -2.34 3.99 6.89
N ASP A 79 -2.09 3.01 5.97
CA ASP A 79 -0.78 2.38 5.86
C ASP A 79 0.20 3.22 5.04
N TRP A 80 -0.28 3.95 4.02
CA TRP A 80 0.59 4.72 3.14
C TRP A 80 0.48 6.22 3.32
N TYR A 81 -0.70 6.81 3.14
CA TYR A 81 -0.81 8.27 3.16
C TYR A 81 -0.37 8.87 4.50
N ILE A 82 -0.81 8.32 5.62
CA ILE A 82 -0.39 8.78 6.95
C ILE A 82 1.15 8.70 7.12
N GLU A 83 1.79 7.67 6.59
CA GLU A 83 3.25 7.57 6.62
C GLU A 83 3.93 8.61 5.72
N PHE A 84 3.34 8.91 4.56
CA PHE A 84 3.80 9.99 3.67
C PHE A 84 3.69 11.37 4.31
N LEU A 85 2.70 11.58 5.17
CA LEU A 85 2.53 12.87 5.85
C LEU A 85 3.61 13.16 6.89
N LYS A 86 4.22 12.16 7.51
CA LYS A 86 5.17 12.35 8.62
C LYS A 86 6.38 13.22 8.23
N PRO A 87 7.11 12.97 7.14
CA PRO A 87 8.20 13.83 6.72
C PRO A 87 7.71 15.23 6.28
N ILE A 88 6.54 15.32 5.65
CA ILE A 88 5.97 16.62 5.21
C ILE A 88 5.65 17.49 6.43
N PHE A 89 5.09 16.93 7.49
CA PHE A 89 4.78 17.66 8.73
C PHE A 89 6.02 18.03 9.54
N GLY A 90 7.14 17.32 9.35
CA GLY A 90 8.45 17.68 9.89
C GLY A 90 9.24 18.68 9.03
N SER A 91 8.75 19.01 7.84
CA SER A 91 9.44 19.88 6.88
C SER A 91 9.28 21.36 7.23
N LYS A 92 10.27 22.16 6.83
CA LYS A 92 10.23 23.64 6.90
C LYS A 92 9.46 24.27 5.72
N ASN A 93 9.01 23.49 4.73
CA ASN A 93 8.27 24.02 3.57
C ASN A 93 6.82 24.32 3.95
N ILE A 94 6.56 25.56 4.32
CA ILE A 94 5.24 26.03 4.78
C ILE A 94 4.15 25.80 3.72
N LYS A 95 4.45 25.98 2.43
CA LYS A 95 3.47 25.82 1.34
C LYS A 95 2.99 24.36 1.25
N ASN A 96 3.92 23.42 1.26
CA ASN A 96 3.61 21.99 1.23
C ASN A 96 2.86 21.55 2.50
N LEU A 97 3.24 22.09 3.64
CA LEU A 97 2.62 21.83 4.93
C LEU A 97 1.15 22.28 4.94
N GLU A 98 0.86 23.52 4.52
CA GLU A 98 -0.48 24.07 4.47
C GLU A 98 -1.39 23.35 3.46
N GLU A 99 -0.86 23.01 2.28
CA GLU A 99 -1.58 22.21 1.30
C GLU A 99 -1.97 20.86 1.91
N THR A 100 -1.00 20.16 2.48
CA THR A 100 -1.17 18.81 3.02
C THR A 100 -2.15 18.80 4.19
N ARG A 101 -2.11 19.79 5.08
CA ARG A 101 -3.08 19.93 6.17
C ARG A 101 -4.52 20.03 5.65
N LYS A 102 -4.75 20.82 4.61
CA LYS A 102 -6.07 21.00 4.01
C LYS A 102 -6.55 19.74 3.29
N VAL A 103 -5.65 19.12 2.49
CA VAL A 103 -5.97 17.88 1.77
C VAL A 103 -6.25 16.75 2.77
N SER A 104 -5.41 16.56 3.78
CA SER A 104 -5.62 15.54 4.80
C SER A 104 -6.96 15.68 5.50
N ALA A 105 -7.34 16.89 5.92
CA ALA A 105 -8.64 17.13 6.54
C ALA A 105 -9.80 16.87 5.57
N PHE A 106 -9.66 17.20 4.29
CA PHE A 106 -10.66 16.91 3.26
C PHE A 106 -10.83 15.39 3.05
N ILE A 107 -9.73 14.65 2.93
CA ILE A 107 -9.77 13.20 2.77
C ILE A 107 -10.45 12.54 3.98
N GLN A 108 -10.10 12.95 5.20
CA GLN A 108 -10.72 12.43 6.42
C GLN A 108 -12.23 12.65 6.46
N ALA A 109 -12.68 13.86 6.15
CA ALA A 109 -14.10 14.15 6.10
C ALA A 109 -14.83 13.24 5.11
N ASN A 110 -14.26 13.04 3.92
CA ASN A 110 -14.85 12.15 2.91
C ASN A 110 -14.81 10.67 3.29
N ILE A 111 -13.77 10.22 4.00
CA ILE A 111 -13.74 8.86 4.60
C ILE A 111 -14.94 8.67 5.55
N LEU A 112 -15.22 9.66 6.40
CA LEU A 112 -16.37 9.58 7.31
C LEU A 112 -17.71 9.58 6.57
N ILE A 113 -17.82 10.37 5.50
CA ILE A 113 -19.01 10.39 4.63
C ILE A 113 -19.22 9.01 3.96
N LEU A 114 -18.18 8.42 3.38
CA LEU A 114 -18.24 7.10 2.75
C LEU A 114 -18.58 5.96 3.73
N LEU A 115 -18.07 6.04 4.96
CA LEU A 115 -18.30 5.03 5.99
C LEU A 115 -19.63 5.20 6.72
N HIS A 116 -20.27 6.39 6.65
CA HIS A 116 -21.44 6.68 7.45
C HIS A 116 -22.62 5.70 7.27
N PRO A 117 -22.95 5.24 6.06
CA PRO A 117 -24.03 4.26 5.87
C PRO A 117 -23.77 2.91 6.55
N PHE A 118 -22.49 2.56 6.81
CA PHE A 118 -22.10 1.26 7.36
C PHE A 118 -21.85 1.30 8.88
N ILE A 119 -21.33 2.42 9.39
CA ILE A 119 -20.97 2.58 10.81
C ILE A 119 -21.37 3.98 11.34
N PRO A 120 -22.67 4.32 11.32
CA PRO A 120 -23.16 5.70 11.54
C PRO A 120 -22.78 6.28 12.90
N PHE A 121 -22.91 5.52 13.98
CA PHE A 121 -22.61 6.02 15.33
C PHE A 121 -21.14 6.40 15.52
N PHE A 122 -20.22 5.57 14.99
CA PHE A 122 -18.80 5.86 15.07
C PHE A 122 -18.42 7.09 14.25
N THR A 123 -18.88 7.15 13.01
CA THR A 123 -18.55 8.25 12.10
C THR A 123 -19.12 9.58 12.59
N GLU A 124 -20.34 9.60 13.13
CA GLU A 124 -20.93 10.80 13.73
C GLU A 124 -20.14 11.26 14.96
N LYS A 125 -19.74 10.34 15.84
CA LYS A 125 -18.89 10.67 16.99
C LYS A 125 -17.57 11.31 16.57
N VAL A 126 -16.87 10.72 15.58
CA VAL A 126 -15.63 11.27 15.04
C VAL A 126 -15.88 12.64 14.38
N TRP A 127 -16.95 12.77 13.60
CA TRP A 127 -17.33 14.02 12.95
C TRP A 127 -17.46 15.19 13.92
N GLN A 128 -18.12 14.96 15.05
CA GLN A 128 -18.30 15.94 16.11
C GLN A 128 -17.00 16.25 16.85
N ASP A 129 -16.24 15.22 17.26
CA ASP A 129 -15.02 15.36 18.04
C ASP A 129 -13.92 16.11 17.26
N PHE A 130 -13.91 15.98 15.93
CA PHE A 130 -12.97 16.68 15.06
C PHE A 130 -13.56 17.95 14.43
N LYS A 131 -14.77 18.34 14.85
CA LYS A 131 -15.45 19.59 14.49
C LYS A 131 -15.65 19.80 12.99
N PHE A 132 -15.87 18.75 12.23
CA PHE A 132 -16.18 18.86 10.80
C PHE A 132 -17.51 19.57 10.55
N SER A 133 -18.47 19.47 11.48
CA SER A 133 -19.74 20.21 11.47
C SER A 133 -19.56 21.72 11.35
N ASN A 134 -18.50 22.30 11.91
CA ASN A 134 -18.23 23.74 11.83
C ASN A 134 -17.95 24.19 10.39
N TYR A 135 -17.42 23.29 9.55
CA TYR A 135 -17.15 23.60 8.15
C TYR A 135 -18.35 23.31 7.25
N PHE A 136 -18.96 22.15 7.41
CA PHE A 136 -20.00 21.69 6.50
C PHE A 136 -21.40 22.23 6.80
N LYS A 137 -21.65 22.71 8.02
CA LYS A 137 -22.93 23.31 8.49
C LYS A 137 -24.17 22.41 8.33
N THR A 138 -24.00 21.18 7.93
CA THR A 138 -25.06 20.18 7.77
C THR A 138 -24.65 18.89 8.49
N PRO A 139 -25.60 18.13 9.05
CA PRO A 139 -25.31 16.81 9.64
C PRO A 139 -24.64 15.87 8.64
N LEU A 140 -23.84 14.94 9.15
CA LEU A 140 -23.10 13.99 8.33
C LEU A 140 -24.03 13.14 7.44
N MET A 141 -25.18 12.72 7.97
CA MET A 141 -26.17 11.90 7.26
C MET A 141 -26.73 12.54 5.98
N PHE A 142 -26.65 13.88 5.83
CA PHE A 142 -27.08 14.60 4.63
C PHE A 142 -25.95 14.93 3.66
N LYS A 143 -24.79 14.26 3.81
CA LYS A 143 -23.65 14.48 2.90
C LYS A 143 -23.68 13.51 1.74
N ASP A 144 -23.58 14.09 0.53
CA ASP A 144 -23.48 13.32 -0.69
C ASP A 144 -22.07 12.80 -0.93
N TRP A 145 -21.99 11.69 -1.61
CA TRP A 145 -20.76 11.12 -2.12
C TRP A 145 -20.33 11.82 -3.44
N ASP A 146 -20.05 13.12 -3.37
CA ASP A 146 -19.73 13.96 -4.55
C ASP A 146 -18.22 14.19 -4.69
N ILE A 147 -17.46 13.14 -4.99
CA ILE A 147 -16.04 13.24 -5.30
C ILE A 147 -15.88 13.26 -6.83
N LYS A 148 -15.35 14.38 -7.34
CA LYS A 148 -15.22 14.60 -8.78
C LYS A 148 -13.87 14.12 -9.30
N GLU A 149 -13.89 13.53 -10.48
CA GLU A 149 -12.67 13.13 -11.18
C GLU A 149 -11.73 14.31 -11.44
N GLN A 150 -10.43 14.02 -11.32
CA GLN A 150 -9.35 14.91 -11.72
C GLN A 150 -8.36 14.13 -12.59
N SER A 151 -8.69 13.98 -13.86
CA SER A 151 -7.91 13.17 -14.83
C SER A 151 -6.42 13.51 -14.86
N LYS A 152 -6.07 14.78 -14.66
CA LYS A 152 -4.68 15.23 -14.56
C LYS A 152 -3.89 14.65 -13.38
N PHE A 153 -4.56 14.03 -12.40
CA PHE A 153 -3.90 13.39 -11.25
C PHE A 153 -3.43 11.97 -11.55
N SER A 154 -3.83 11.38 -12.67
CA SER A 154 -3.42 10.03 -13.06
C SER A 154 -1.89 9.86 -13.16
N LYS A 155 -1.17 10.88 -13.64
CA LYS A 155 0.30 10.85 -13.68
C LYS A 155 0.92 10.78 -12.27
N SER A 156 0.44 11.61 -11.35
CA SER A 156 0.90 11.58 -9.95
C SER A 156 0.51 10.28 -9.25
N TYR A 157 -0.67 9.75 -9.58
CA TYR A 157 -1.12 8.46 -9.12
C TYR A 157 -0.13 7.36 -9.51
N ASN A 158 0.21 7.24 -10.80
CA ASN A 158 1.14 6.21 -11.28
C ASN A 158 2.55 6.33 -10.67
N LYS A 159 3.03 7.56 -10.43
CA LYS A 159 4.32 7.80 -9.76
C LYS A 159 4.34 7.27 -8.33
N ILE A 160 3.35 7.64 -7.53
CA ILE A 160 3.29 7.23 -6.12
C ILE A 160 2.98 5.75 -5.98
N ASP A 161 2.11 5.21 -6.83
CA ASP A 161 1.80 3.78 -6.86
C ASP A 161 3.05 2.94 -7.17
N TRP A 162 3.85 3.35 -8.15
CA TRP A 162 5.13 2.71 -8.43
C TRP A 162 6.10 2.78 -7.22
N LEU A 163 6.16 3.92 -6.52
CA LEU A 163 6.99 4.07 -5.32
C LEU A 163 6.53 3.15 -4.19
N ILE A 164 5.22 2.98 -4.03
CA ILE A 164 4.61 2.04 -3.09
C ILE A 164 5.01 0.60 -3.44
N ASN A 165 4.92 0.23 -4.71
CA ASN A 165 5.32 -1.10 -5.20
C ASN A 165 6.81 -1.36 -4.95
N LEU A 166 7.66 -0.36 -5.19
CA LEU A 166 9.10 -0.44 -4.92
C LEU A 166 9.39 -0.68 -3.43
N VAL A 167 8.82 0.15 -2.55
CA VAL A 167 8.99 -0.01 -1.09
C VAL A 167 8.46 -1.36 -0.62
N THR A 168 7.32 -1.80 -1.16
CA THR A 168 6.71 -3.10 -0.82
C THR A 168 7.63 -4.25 -1.26
N SER A 169 8.22 -4.17 -2.45
CA SER A 169 9.16 -5.18 -2.95
C SER A 169 10.44 -5.25 -2.11
N ILE A 170 10.99 -4.09 -1.72
CA ILE A 170 12.14 -4.04 -0.80
C ILE A 170 11.80 -4.72 0.54
N ARG A 171 10.63 -4.42 1.12
CA ARG A 171 10.20 -5.02 2.39
C ARG A 171 9.97 -6.52 2.26
N SER A 172 9.33 -6.97 1.18
CA SER A 172 9.13 -8.40 0.91
C SER A 172 10.46 -9.12 0.79
N THR A 173 11.41 -8.57 0.03
CA THR A 173 12.76 -9.15 -0.12
C THR A 173 13.49 -9.26 1.23
N LYS A 174 13.38 -8.25 2.11
CA LYS A 174 13.94 -8.34 3.46
C LYS A 174 13.34 -9.50 4.27
N VAL A 175 12.02 -9.68 4.20
CA VAL A 175 11.33 -10.79 4.88
C VAL A 175 11.77 -12.12 4.31
N ASP A 176 11.82 -12.25 2.99
CA ASP A 176 12.24 -13.47 2.30
C ASP A 176 13.67 -13.87 2.63
N LEU A 177 14.54 -12.87 2.87
CA LEU A 177 15.95 -13.06 3.29
C LEU A 177 16.13 -13.17 4.81
N ASN A 178 15.07 -13.19 5.59
CA ASN A 178 15.14 -13.19 7.05
C ASN A 178 15.88 -11.97 7.64
N VAL A 179 15.93 -10.86 6.90
CA VAL A 179 16.51 -9.60 7.36
C VAL A 179 15.49 -8.84 8.19
N SER A 180 15.93 -8.28 9.32
CA SER A 180 15.04 -7.49 10.16
C SER A 180 14.37 -6.35 9.35
N PRO A 181 13.06 -6.15 9.47
CA PRO A 181 12.36 -5.05 8.76
C PRO A 181 12.92 -3.66 9.08
N GLY A 182 13.56 -3.51 10.25
CA GLY A 182 14.17 -2.26 10.70
C GLY A 182 15.57 -2.00 10.14
N SER A 183 16.25 -3.01 9.58
CA SER A 183 17.61 -2.87 9.05
C SER A 183 17.65 -1.92 7.86
N PHE A 184 18.70 -1.12 7.79
CA PHE A 184 18.96 -0.26 6.65
C PHE A 184 19.70 -1.04 5.56
N ILE A 185 19.51 -0.62 4.30
CA ILE A 185 20.15 -1.18 3.12
C ILE A 185 20.67 -0.06 2.22
N ASP A 186 21.66 -0.35 1.41
CA ASP A 186 22.05 0.48 0.28
C ASP A 186 21.37 -0.05 -0.99
N ILE A 187 21.11 0.81 -1.96
CA ILE A 187 20.53 0.40 -3.25
C ILE A 187 21.31 1.01 -4.41
N SER A 188 21.34 0.30 -5.53
CA SER A 188 21.75 0.86 -6.82
C SER A 188 20.53 1.02 -7.72
N VAL A 189 20.45 2.19 -8.35
CA VAL A 189 19.44 2.58 -9.35
C VAL A 189 20.05 2.66 -10.76
N ALA A 190 21.22 2.06 -10.96
CA ALA A 190 21.97 2.13 -12.23
C ALA A 190 21.18 1.60 -13.44
N GLU A 191 20.35 0.59 -13.24
CA GLU A 191 19.53 -0.03 -14.29
C GLU A 191 18.14 0.60 -14.46
N LEU A 192 17.80 1.66 -13.67
CA LEU A 192 16.53 2.36 -13.79
C LEU A 192 16.57 3.37 -14.95
N ASN A 193 15.41 3.55 -15.57
CA ASN A 193 15.26 4.66 -16.51
C ASN A 193 15.24 6.03 -15.79
N SER A 194 15.50 7.11 -16.53
CA SER A 194 15.61 8.47 -15.98
C SER A 194 14.30 8.97 -15.34
N GLU A 195 13.14 8.50 -15.80
CA GLU A 195 11.85 8.88 -15.20
C GLU A 195 11.72 8.28 -13.78
N LYS A 196 12.10 7.01 -13.61
CA LYS A 196 12.03 6.34 -12.31
C LYS A 196 13.04 6.89 -11.31
N ILE A 197 14.24 7.23 -11.76
CA ILE A 197 15.24 7.92 -10.95
C ILE A 197 14.67 9.23 -10.42
N ARG A 198 14.07 10.06 -11.28
CA ARG A 198 13.42 11.32 -10.86
C ARG A 198 12.29 11.11 -9.84
N ILE A 199 11.50 10.03 -9.97
CA ILE A 199 10.45 9.73 -8.98
C ILE A 199 11.07 9.48 -7.61
N ILE A 200 12.21 8.77 -7.54
CA ILE A 200 12.94 8.54 -6.29
C ILE A 200 13.50 9.84 -5.74
N ASP A 201 14.16 10.65 -6.58
CA ASP A 201 14.79 11.91 -6.19
C ASP A 201 13.76 12.94 -5.68
N ASP A 202 12.64 13.08 -6.38
CA ASP A 202 11.53 13.97 -5.99
C ASP A 202 10.90 13.53 -4.64
N ASN A 203 11.08 12.27 -4.22
CA ASN A 203 10.51 11.70 -3.00
C ASN A 203 11.58 11.08 -2.08
N LEU A 204 12.81 11.58 -2.13
CA LEU A 204 13.99 10.97 -1.51
C LEU A 204 13.82 10.66 -0.01
N ASP A 205 13.42 11.66 0.78
CA ASP A 205 13.24 11.50 2.24
C ASP A 205 12.16 10.47 2.57
N LEU A 206 11.10 10.50 1.79
CA LEU A 206 10.00 9.57 1.90
C LEU A 206 10.47 8.14 1.61
N PHE A 207 11.16 7.96 0.48
CA PHE A 207 11.64 6.67 0.02
C PHE A 207 12.67 6.07 0.98
N LYS A 208 13.69 6.86 1.38
CA LYS A 208 14.69 6.43 2.37
C LYS A 208 14.05 5.98 3.68
N ARG A 209 13.09 6.75 4.18
CA ARG A 209 12.40 6.43 5.42
C ARG A 209 11.59 5.14 5.32
N LEU A 210 10.75 4.99 4.29
CA LEU A 210 9.82 3.88 4.15
C LEU A 210 10.50 2.58 3.71
N GLY A 211 11.51 2.68 2.84
CA GLY A 211 12.32 1.56 2.38
C GLY A 211 13.40 1.14 3.37
N ARG A 212 13.68 1.99 4.40
CA ARG A 212 14.88 1.84 5.24
C ARG A 212 16.13 1.79 4.37
N VAL A 213 16.29 2.82 3.52
CA VAL A 213 17.42 2.96 2.61
C VAL A 213 18.40 3.98 3.19
N SER A 214 19.67 3.59 3.36
CA SER A 214 20.75 4.49 3.80
C SER A 214 21.26 5.30 2.63
N ASN A 215 21.77 4.62 1.61
CA ASN A 215 22.40 5.24 0.46
C ASN A 215 21.76 4.77 -0.86
N ILE A 216 21.75 5.67 -1.83
CA ILE A 216 21.31 5.42 -3.20
C ILE A 216 22.48 5.71 -4.12
N SER A 217 22.91 4.72 -4.89
CA SER A 217 23.98 4.83 -5.87
C SER A 217 23.41 4.83 -7.28
N HIS A 218 23.94 5.68 -8.14
CA HIS A 218 23.64 5.68 -9.58
C HIS A 218 24.55 4.74 -10.40
N SER A 219 25.46 4.05 -9.71
CA SER A 219 26.32 3.00 -10.28
C SER A 219 26.20 1.75 -9.44
N GLU A 220 26.53 0.61 -10.04
CA GLU A 220 26.64 -0.64 -9.27
C GLU A 220 27.75 -0.52 -8.22
N LEU A 221 27.49 -1.05 -7.04
CA LEU A 221 28.49 -1.10 -5.98
C LEU A 221 29.34 -2.37 -6.13
N ASN A 222 30.62 -2.27 -5.79
CA ASN A 222 31.52 -3.43 -5.80
C ASN A 222 31.27 -4.33 -4.57
N LYS A 223 30.03 -4.82 -4.43
CA LYS A 223 29.54 -5.69 -3.37
C LYS A 223 28.53 -6.67 -3.96
N ASN A 224 28.39 -7.82 -3.34
CA ASN A 224 27.32 -8.76 -3.70
C ASN A 224 25.94 -8.16 -3.38
N GLY A 225 25.15 -7.96 -4.41
CA GLY A 225 23.81 -7.39 -4.32
C GLY A 225 22.73 -8.37 -4.78
N ILE A 226 21.48 -8.05 -4.46
CA ILE A 226 20.31 -8.82 -4.87
C ILE A 226 19.49 -7.97 -5.80
N LYS A 227 19.31 -8.40 -7.04
CA LYS A 227 18.48 -7.73 -8.02
C LYS A 227 17.00 -8.00 -7.75
N ILE A 228 16.20 -6.96 -7.70
CA ILE A 228 14.75 -7.04 -7.65
C ILE A 228 14.15 -6.39 -8.88
N ILE A 229 13.02 -6.91 -9.34
CA ILE A 229 12.29 -6.37 -10.50
C ILE A 229 10.97 -5.78 -10.00
N VAL A 230 10.73 -4.51 -10.31
CA VAL A 230 9.51 -3.79 -9.99
C VAL A 230 8.97 -3.14 -11.26
N ASP A 231 7.81 -3.58 -11.73
CA ASP A 231 7.19 -3.08 -12.97
C ASP A 231 8.14 -3.04 -14.18
N ARG A 232 8.92 -4.13 -14.38
CA ARG A 232 9.94 -4.30 -15.43
C ARG A 232 11.24 -3.50 -15.25
N GLU A 233 11.36 -2.74 -14.20
CA GLU A 233 12.57 -2.01 -13.83
C GLU A 233 13.38 -2.83 -12.83
N THR A 234 14.69 -2.83 -12.97
CA THR A 234 15.61 -3.58 -12.09
C THR A 234 16.34 -2.64 -11.14
N LEU A 235 16.43 -3.04 -9.88
CA LEU A 235 17.27 -2.38 -8.86
C LEU A 235 18.10 -3.43 -8.14
N THR A 236 19.27 -3.02 -7.64
CA THR A 236 20.12 -3.88 -6.83
C THR A 236 20.09 -3.44 -5.38
N LEU A 237 19.79 -4.36 -4.48
CA LEU A 237 19.77 -4.16 -3.02
C LEU A 237 21.07 -4.70 -2.44
N TYR A 238 21.73 -3.91 -1.59
CA TYR A 238 22.94 -4.29 -0.89
C TYR A 238 22.66 -4.33 0.60
N PHE A 239 22.91 -5.47 1.20
CA PHE A 239 22.72 -5.71 2.63
C PHE A 239 24.05 -5.56 3.37
N ASP A 240 23.98 -5.36 4.68
CA ASP A 240 25.19 -5.24 5.52
C ASP A 240 26.03 -6.53 5.45
N GLN A 241 27.33 -6.40 5.60
CA GLN A 241 28.33 -7.49 5.41
C GLN A 241 28.12 -8.72 6.30
N ASN A 242 27.28 -8.59 7.35
CA ASN A 242 26.97 -9.69 8.28
C ASN A 242 25.86 -10.63 7.76
N LEU A 243 25.29 -10.40 6.58
CA LEU A 243 24.32 -11.31 5.99
C LEU A 243 25.06 -12.40 5.21
N ASP A 244 25.08 -13.61 5.76
CA ASP A 244 25.55 -14.78 5.01
C ASP A 244 24.56 -15.12 3.90
N LEU A 245 24.81 -14.54 2.72
CA LEU A 245 23.98 -14.77 1.53
C LEU A 245 23.97 -16.24 1.11
N ASN A 246 25.01 -17.01 1.42
CA ASN A 246 25.08 -18.43 1.10
C ASN A 246 24.15 -19.24 2.00
N GLU A 247 24.15 -18.94 3.30
CA GLU A 247 23.21 -19.55 4.24
C GLU A 247 21.76 -19.23 3.86
N GLN A 248 21.47 -17.97 3.53
CA GLN A 248 20.12 -17.57 3.11
C GLN A 248 19.72 -18.23 1.80
N LYS A 249 20.62 -18.30 0.82
CA LYS A 249 20.40 -19.01 -0.44
C LYS A 249 20.07 -20.48 -0.22
N GLN A 250 20.78 -21.16 0.70
CA GLN A 250 20.50 -22.56 1.04
C GLN A 250 19.11 -22.72 1.66
N LYS A 251 18.74 -21.83 2.61
CA LYS A 251 17.40 -21.83 3.22
C LYS A 251 16.29 -21.60 2.19
N MET A 252 16.50 -20.67 1.27
CA MET A 252 15.55 -20.39 0.19
C MET A 252 15.46 -21.55 -0.81
N SER A 253 16.57 -22.18 -1.15
CA SER A 253 16.58 -23.36 -2.00
C SER A 253 15.80 -24.52 -1.38
N ASN A 254 16.01 -24.78 -0.09
CA ASN A 254 15.26 -25.80 0.65
C ASN A 254 13.75 -25.47 0.68
N LYS A 255 13.39 -24.20 0.89
CA LYS A 255 12.00 -23.76 0.86
C LYS A 255 11.37 -23.89 -0.53
N ALA A 256 12.13 -23.59 -1.59
CA ALA A 256 11.66 -23.77 -2.97
C ALA A 256 11.38 -25.25 -3.27
N GLN A 257 12.27 -26.15 -2.84
CA GLN A 257 12.09 -27.59 -2.99
C GLN A 257 10.87 -28.11 -2.21
N ASP A 258 10.63 -27.60 -1.00
CA ASP A 258 9.43 -27.90 -0.23
C ASP A 258 8.13 -27.46 -0.93
N LEU A 259 8.14 -26.27 -1.54
CA LEU A 259 7.01 -25.77 -2.32
C LEU A 259 6.77 -26.60 -3.58
N GLU A 260 7.82 -27.00 -4.28
CA GLU A 260 7.74 -27.92 -5.43
C GLU A 260 7.08 -29.24 -5.04
N ASN A 261 7.50 -29.82 -3.93
CA ASN A 261 6.92 -31.06 -3.41
C ASN A 261 5.42 -30.90 -3.05
N LYS A 262 5.04 -29.75 -2.44
CA LYS A 262 3.63 -29.43 -2.14
C LYS A 262 2.82 -29.27 -3.42
N ILE A 263 3.35 -28.57 -4.42
CA ILE A 263 2.74 -28.39 -5.73
C ILE A 263 2.49 -29.73 -6.42
N LEU A 264 3.49 -30.63 -6.40
CA LEU A 264 3.34 -31.98 -6.97
C LEU A 264 2.22 -32.75 -6.28
N ARG A 265 2.23 -32.82 -4.94
CA ARG A 265 1.18 -33.51 -4.16
C ARG A 265 -0.23 -32.98 -4.44
N ILE A 266 -0.40 -31.66 -4.57
CA ILE A 266 -1.71 -31.08 -4.87
C ILE A 266 -2.10 -31.34 -6.33
N ASN A 267 -1.16 -31.29 -7.28
CA ASN A 267 -1.42 -31.64 -8.65
C ASN A 267 -1.90 -33.11 -8.79
N ASP A 268 -1.25 -34.03 -8.07
CA ASP A 268 -1.66 -35.44 -8.09
C ASP A 268 -3.05 -35.64 -7.48
N LYS A 269 -3.37 -34.95 -6.38
CA LYS A 269 -4.73 -34.96 -5.82
C LYS A 269 -5.76 -34.43 -6.80
N ILE A 270 -5.50 -33.29 -7.47
CA ILE A 270 -6.43 -32.67 -8.42
C ILE A 270 -6.56 -33.49 -9.71
N LYS A 271 -5.54 -34.24 -10.12
CA LYS A 271 -5.60 -35.18 -11.25
C LYS A 271 -6.39 -36.47 -10.92
N ASN A 272 -6.51 -36.83 -9.67
CA ASN A 272 -7.20 -38.04 -9.23
C ASN A 272 -8.71 -37.89 -9.39
N LYS A 273 -9.29 -38.61 -10.36
CA LYS A 273 -10.71 -38.60 -10.66
C LYS A 273 -11.59 -39.05 -9.48
N SER A 274 -11.11 -39.99 -8.66
CA SER A 274 -11.80 -40.42 -7.45
C SER A 274 -11.89 -39.35 -6.42
N PHE A 275 -10.80 -38.59 -6.20
CA PHE A 275 -10.79 -37.43 -5.31
C PHE A 275 -11.78 -36.35 -5.78
N LEU A 276 -11.75 -35.99 -7.07
CA LEU A 276 -12.65 -34.97 -7.62
C LEU A 276 -14.13 -35.35 -7.52
N LYS A 277 -14.43 -36.66 -7.57
CA LYS A 277 -15.83 -37.18 -7.49
C LYS A 277 -16.34 -37.23 -6.05
N ASN A 278 -15.47 -37.56 -5.09
CA ASN A 278 -15.87 -37.86 -3.70
C ASN A 278 -15.60 -36.74 -2.72
N ALA A 279 -14.69 -35.81 -3.04
CA ALA A 279 -14.36 -34.71 -2.13
C ALA A 279 -15.39 -33.57 -2.19
N PRO A 280 -15.75 -32.93 -1.06
CA PRO A 280 -16.59 -31.75 -1.04
C PRO A 280 -16.04 -30.64 -1.94
N LYS A 281 -16.89 -29.94 -2.69
CA LYS A 281 -16.49 -28.86 -3.62
C LYS A 281 -15.59 -27.81 -2.97
N GLN A 282 -15.89 -27.46 -1.71
CA GLN A 282 -15.10 -26.49 -0.94
C GLN A 282 -13.64 -26.93 -0.71
N ILE A 283 -13.41 -28.25 -0.53
CA ILE A 283 -12.06 -28.79 -0.37
C ILE A 283 -11.31 -28.74 -1.70
N VAL A 284 -11.97 -29.10 -2.80
CA VAL A 284 -11.36 -29.02 -4.15
C VAL A 284 -10.98 -27.58 -4.51
N GLU A 285 -11.84 -26.61 -4.23
CA GLU A 285 -11.56 -25.19 -4.45
C GLU A 285 -10.41 -24.69 -3.57
N LYS A 286 -10.35 -25.11 -2.30
CA LYS A 286 -9.27 -24.79 -1.39
C LYS A 286 -7.92 -25.32 -1.90
N GLU A 287 -7.86 -26.57 -2.38
CA GLU A 287 -6.64 -27.16 -2.95
C GLU A 287 -6.23 -26.42 -4.25
N LYS A 288 -7.17 -26.09 -5.13
CA LYS A 288 -6.88 -25.29 -6.33
C LYS A 288 -6.31 -23.90 -6.00
N LYS A 289 -6.88 -23.22 -5.02
CA LYS A 289 -6.39 -21.92 -4.56
C LYS A 289 -4.97 -22.06 -3.97
N ALA A 290 -4.74 -23.03 -3.09
CA ALA A 290 -3.43 -23.31 -2.53
C ALA A 290 -2.38 -23.59 -3.62
N LEU A 291 -2.76 -24.30 -4.69
CA LEU A 291 -1.87 -24.55 -5.83
C LEU A 291 -1.43 -23.25 -6.52
N ILE A 292 -2.36 -22.32 -6.71
CA ILE A 292 -2.05 -21.02 -7.33
C ILE A 292 -1.11 -20.23 -6.41
N ASP A 293 -1.42 -20.17 -5.12
CA ASP A 293 -0.63 -19.44 -4.13
C ASP A 293 0.81 -20.00 -4.04
N TYR A 294 0.99 -21.31 -3.98
CA TYR A 294 2.32 -21.94 -3.96
C TYR A 294 3.10 -21.73 -5.26
N LYS A 295 2.46 -21.73 -6.42
CA LYS A 295 3.13 -21.43 -7.69
C LYS A 295 3.62 -19.98 -7.75
N ILE A 296 2.84 -19.05 -7.23
CA ILE A 296 3.24 -17.63 -7.15
C ILE A 296 4.43 -17.47 -6.20
N GLU A 297 4.38 -18.13 -5.02
CA GLU A 297 5.46 -18.09 -4.04
C GLU A 297 6.74 -18.70 -4.59
N LEU A 298 6.66 -19.86 -5.24
CA LEU A 298 7.80 -20.53 -5.88
C LEU A 298 8.43 -19.65 -6.98
N LYS A 299 7.61 -19.01 -7.80
CA LYS A 299 8.12 -18.09 -8.85
C LYS A 299 8.90 -16.92 -8.25
N LYS A 300 8.41 -16.34 -7.16
CA LYS A 300 9.13 -15.28 -6.43
C LYS A 300 10.48 -15.78 -5.87
N LEU A 301 10.46 -16.91 -5.18
CA LEU A 301 11.68 -17.52 -4.61
C LEU A 301 12.73 -17.82 -5.68
N ASN A 302 12.32 -18.39 -6.80
CA ASN A 302 13.24 -18.68 -7.90
C ASN A 302 13.80 -17.41 -8.56
N SER A 303 13.01 -16.34 -8.65
CA SER A 303 13.49 -15.02 -9.10
C SER A 303 14.60 -14.49 -8.19
N ILE A 304 14.41 -14.56 -6.87
CA ILE A 304 15.41 -14.10 -5.90
C ILE A 304 16.66 -15.02 -5.94
N LEU A 305 16.47 -16.33 -5.95
CA LEU A 305 17.59 -17.28 -6.05
C LEU A 305 18.45 -17.07 -7.30
N ASN A 306 17.82 -16.74 -8.42
CA ASN A 306 18.54 -16.42 -9.66
C ASN A 306 19.31 -15.10 -9.56
N SER A 307 18.77 -14.12 -8.81
CA SER A 307 19.45 -12.84 -8.60
C SER A 307 20.63 -12.91 -7.64
N ILE A 308 20.68 -13.94 -6.77
CA ILE A 308 21.83 -14.21 -5.85
C ILE A 308 22.93 -15.02 -6.57
N LYS A 309 22.70 -15.54 -7.76
CA LYS A 309 23.66 -16.40 -8.47
C LYS A 309 24.87 -15.66 -9.09
N ASN A 310 24.81 -14.37 -9.13
CA ASN A 310 25.88 -13.51 -9.66
C ASN A 310 26.43 -12.62 -8.55
#